data_f608afb9f738cbd177a67b512cd94beb
#
_entry.id   f608afb9f738cbd177a67b512cd94beb
#
_cell.length_a   1.000
_cell.length_b   1.000
_cell.length_c   1.000
_cell.angle_alpha   90.00
_cell.angle_beta   90.00
_cell.angle_gamma   90.00
#
_symmetry.space_group_name_H-M   'P 1'
#
loop_
_entity.id
_entity.type
_entity.pdbx_description
1 polymer ?
#
loop_
_entity_poly.entity_id
_entity_poly.type
_entity_poly.pdbx_seq_one_letter_code
_entity_poly.pdbx_strand_id
1 'polypeptide(L)'
;MKKTILSIAMAIGFGTAQAGWVSYDLDNVKADAKGGKDSQAHYIRAGGSVAGFNTMMQARTASFDGGGMVHSVELTAGKQLGPVSPFIGVGHDLGFNGSKSFQYGLIGVSGGMPVGKVFAYAGAKTRVNWDDHNPKQTVTFVGVSMPITKALSANVGASKSTQDIKETAFGAGVRVTF
;
A
#
# COMPACT_ATOMS: atom_id res chain seq x y z
N MET A 1 15.15 3.57 16.31
CA MET A 1 13.79 3.29 15.81
C MET A 1 13.74 2.77 14.35
N LYS A 2 14.62 3.19 13.40
CA LYS A 2 14.59 2.68 12.00
C LYS A 2 14.82 1.17 11.86
N LYS A 3 15.61 0.55 12.74
CA LYS A 3 15.91 -0.90 12.70
C LYS A 3 14.74 -1.79 13.18
N THR A 4 13.87 -1.28 14.05
CA THR A 4 12.77 -2.05 14.65
C THR A 4 11.62 -2.29 13.66
N ILE A 5 11.29 -1.32 12.82
CA ILE A 5 10.20 -1.44 11.83
C ILE A 5 10.55 -2.47 10.76
N LEU A 6 11.81 -2.45 10.28
CA LEU A 6 12.27 -3.41 9.29
C LEU A 6 12.31 -4.84 9.86
N SER A 7 12.68 -5.00 11.14
CA SER A 7 12.70 -6.30 11.81
C SER A 7 11.32 -6.89 12.02
N ILE A 8 10.30 -6.07 12.34
CA ILE A 8 8.91 -6.51 12.48
C ILE A 8 8.34 -6.92 11.11
N ALA A 9 8.61 -6.15 10.05
CA ALA A 9 8.18 -6.48 8.70
C ALA A 9 8.76 -7.82 8.22
N MET A 10 10.02 -8.10 8.50
CA MET A 10 10.66 -9.37 8.17
C MET A 10 10.12 -10.54 9.02
N ALA A 11 9.91 -10.35 10.32
CA ALA A 11 9.46 -11.42 11.21
C ALA A 11 8.04 -11.92 10.88
N ILE A 12 7.14 -11.05 10.46
CA ILE A 12 5.76 -11.43 10.10
C ILE A 12 5.70 -12.10 8.72
N GLY A 13 6.56 -11.67 7.77
CA GLY A 13 6.59 -12.24 6.42
C GLY A 13 7.17 -13.65 6.32
N PHE A 14 8.02 -14.05 7.26
CA PHE A 14 8.75 -15.32 7.17
C PHE A 14 8.14 -16.48 7.97
N GLY A 15 7.14 -16.22 8.82
CA GLY A 15 6.73 -17.20 9.83
C GLY A 15 5.86 -18.36 9.35
N THR A 16 5.07 -18.26 8.27
CA THR A 16 4.07 -19.29 7.89
C THR A 16 3.60 -19.23 6.43
N ALA A 17 4.15 -18.39 5.56
CA ALA A 17 3.67 -18.25 4.19
C ALA A 17 4.24 -19.31 3.26
N GLN A 18 3.40 -20.11 2.60
CA GLN A 18 3.81 -21.09 1.59
C GLN A 18 4.39 -20.45 0.30
N ALA A 19 4.10 -19.19 0.05
CA ALA A 19 4.71 -18.35 -0.98
C ALA A 19 4.65 -16.90 -0.50
N GLY A 20 5.80 -16.31 -0.26
CA GLY A 20 5.94 -14.96 0.23
C GLY A 20 6.49 -14.01 -0.82
N TRP A 21 6.27 -12.73 -0.61
CA TRP A 21 6.91 -11.69 -1.41
C TRP A 21 7.18 -10.44 -0.56
N VAL A 22 8.19 -9.69 -0.97
CA VAL A 22 8.51 -8.37 -0.44
C VAL A 22 8.65 -7.41 -1.61
N SER A 23 8.12 -6.20 -1.50
CA SER A 23 8.35 -5.13 -2.48
C SER A 23 8.81 -3.85 -1.81
N TYR A 24 9.56 -3.06 -2.59
CA TYR A 24 9.84 -1.67 -2.33
C TYR A 24 9.34 -0.85 -3.51
N ASP A 25 8.54 0.17 -3.23
CA ASP A 25 7.96 1.05 -4.23
C ASP A 25 8.19 2.52 -3.82
N LEU A 26 8.43 3.36 -4.81
CA LEU A 26 8.61 4.80 -4.68
C LEU A 26 7.55 5.51 -5.52
N ASP A 27 6.74 6.34 -4.88
CA ASP A 27 5.70 7.13 -5.51
C ASP A 27 6.02 8.62 -5.43
N ASN A 28 5.86 9.33 -6.55
CA ASN A 28 5.74 10.78 -6.57
C ASN A 28 4.27 11.14 -6.44
N VAL A 29 3.92 11.84 -5.39
CA VAL A 29 2.56 12.17 -4.99
C VAL A 29 2.34 13.66 -5.20
N LYS A 30 1.36 14.00 -6.03
CA LYS A 30 0.89 15.38 -6.25
C LYS A 30 -0.38 15.62 -5.45
N ALA A 31 -0.40 16.71 -4.70
CA ALA A 31 -1.60 17.14 -4.01
C ALA A 31 -2.55 17.81 -5.00
N ASP A 32 -3.76 17.26 -5.14
CA ASP A 32 -4.81 17.82 -6.02
C ASP A 32 -5.62 18.94 -5.32
N ALA A 33 -5.39 19.17 -4.03
CA ALA A 33 -6.06 20.21 -3.25
C ALA A 33 -5.27 21.52 -3.32
N LYS A 34 -5.98 22.66 -3.43
CA LYS A 34 -5.37 24.01 -3.41
C LYS A 34 -4.62 24.21 -2.08
N GLY A 35 -3.33 24.50 -2.16
CA GLY A 35 -2.45 24.65 -0.99
C GLY A 35 -1.93 23.32 -0.40
N GLY A 36 -2.26 22.19 -1.02
CA GLY A 36 -1.63 20.91 -0.72
C GLY A 36 -0.15 20.92 -1.09
N LYS A 37 0.63 20.09 -0.40
CA LYS A 37 2.06 19.94 -0.66
C LYS A 37 2.31 18.62 -1.39
N ASP A 38 3.08 18.68 -2.46
CA ASP A 38 3.59 17.48 -3.12
C ASP A 38 4.48 16.70 -2.16
N SER A 39 4.57 15.41 -2.37
CA SER A 39 5.38 14.53 -1.51
C SER A 39 6.00 13.39 -2.30
N GLN A 40 7.02 12.80 -1.72
CA GLN A 40 7.59 11.55 -2.17
C GLN A 40 7.27 10.47 -1.14
N ALA A 41 6.65 9.37 -1.54
CA ALA A 41 6.26 8.30 -0.66
C ALA A 41 7.02 7.02 -0.95
N HIS A 42 7.58 6.43 0.09
CA HIS A 42 8.27 5.14 0.07
C HIS A 42 7.38 4.10 0.69
N TYR A 43 7.24 2.96 0.03
CA TYR A 43 6.46 1.84 0.53
C TYR A 43 7.35 0.61 0.66
N ILE A 44 7.25 -0.06 1.78
CA ILE A 44 7.72 -1.42 1.97
C ILE A 44 6.48 -2.27 2.17
N ARG A 45 6.31 -3.29 1.33
CA ARG A 45 5.18 -4.22 1.43
C ARG A 45 5.73 -5.64 1.55
N ALA A 46 5.06 -6.43 2.37
CA ALA A 46 5.31 -7.86 2.47
C ALA A 46 3.97 -8.59 2.48
N GLY A 47 3.89 -9.72 1.82
CA GLY A 47 2.65 -10.47 1.78
C GLY A 47 2.87 -11.94 1.46
N GLY A 48 1.79 -12.69 1.57
CA GLY A 48 1.78 -14.11 1.31
C GLY A 48 0.38 -14.68 1.48
N SER A 49 0.25 -16.00 1.39
CA SER A 49 -1.01 -16.70 1.61
C SER A 49 -0.96 -17.48 2.93
N VAL A 50 -1.95 -17.26 3.77
CA VAL A 50 -2.11 -17.95 5.06
C VAL A 50 -3.51 -18.52 5.13
N ALA A 51 -3.65 -19.83 5.27
CA ALA A 51 -4.94 -20.53 5.35
C ALA A 51 -5.93 -20.17 4.22
N GLY A 52 -5.43 -19.96 3.01
CA GLY A 52 -6.23 -19.59 1.83
C GLY A 52 -6.64 -18.12 1.76
N PHE A 53 -6.13 -17.28 2.66
CA PHE A 53 -6.28 -15.83 2.61
C PHE A 53 -4.97 -15.19 2.15
N ASN A 54 -5.06 -14.24 1.24
CA ASN A 54 -3.95 -13.37 0.88
C ASN A 54 -3.80 -12.28 1.95
N THR A 55 -2.65 -12.24 2.59
CA THR A 55 -2.33 -11.24 3.61
C THR A 55 -1.26 -10.29 3.09
N MET A 56 -1.35 -9.02 3.45
CA MET A 56 -0.33 -8.02 3.12
C MET A 56 -0.17 -7.05 4.28
N MET A 57 1.07 -6.76 4.61
CA MET A 57 1.47 -5.65 5.44
C MET A 57 2.15 -4.59 4.57
N GLN A 58 1.81 -3.33 4.79
CA GLN A 58 2.41 -2.18 4.14
C GLN A 58 2.89 -1.18 5.18
N ALA A 59 4.13 -0.74 5.06
CA ALA A 59 4.64 0.46 5.74
C ALA A 59 4.86 1.55 4.70
N ARG A 60 4.36 2.76 4.98
CA ARG A 60 4.53 3.95 4.14
C ARG A 60 5.26 5.04 4.93
N THR A 61 6.19 5.70 4.27
CA THR A 61 6.78 6.97 4.71
C THR A 61 6.63 7.97 3.60
N ALA A 62 5.97 9.09 3.84
CA ALA A 62 5.86 10.19 2.88
C ALA A 62 6.61 11.42 3.40
N SER A 63 7.48 11.98 2.56
CA SER A 63 8.23 13.22 2.81
C SER A 63 7.63 14.32 1.96
N PHE A 64 7.23 15.44 2.58
CA PHE A 64 6.58 16.55 1.91
C PHE A 64 7.57 17.64 1.51
N ASP A 65 7.30 18.31 0.40
CA ASP A 65 8.02 19.49 -0.01
C ASP A 65 7.88 20.60 1.05
N GLY A 66 9.02 21.20 1.43
CA GLY A 66 9.05 22.17 2.52
C GLY A 66 9.17 21.56 3.91
N GLY A 67 9.46 20.28 3.99
CA GLY A 67 9.75 19.54 5.22
C GLY A 67 8.52 18.87 5.83
N GLY A 68 8.82 17.80 6.56
CA GLY A 68 7.85 16.97 7.25
C GLY A 68 7.73 15.56 6.71
N MET A 69 7.39 14.64 7.59
CA MET A 69 7.22 13.22 7.26
C MET A 69 5.97 12.67 7.92
N VAL A 70 5.21 11.85 7.18
CA VAL A 70 4.10 11.03 7.70
C VAL A 70 4.48 9.57 7.57
N HIS A 71 4.18 8.80 8.59
CA HIS A 71 4.36 7.36 8.60
C HIS A 71 3.01 6.68 8.78
N SER A 72 2.78 5.60 8.06
CA SER A 72 1.59 4.77 8.29
C SER A 72 1.92 3.28 8.10
N VAL A 73 1.15 2.44 8.77
CA VAL A 73 1.22 0.98 8.64
C VAL A 73 -0.19 0.48 8.37
N GLU A 74 -0.32 -0.43 7.41
CA GLU A 74 -1.59 -1.11 7.08
C GLU A 74 -1.37 -2.63 7.09
N LEU A 75 -2.35 -3.37 7.59
CA LEU A 75 -2.44 -4.81 7.51
C LEU A 75 -3.77 -5.18 6.86
N THR A 76 -3.72 -6.01 5.82
CA THR A 76 -4.92 -6.44 5.10
C THR A 76 -4.97 -7.96 4.96
N ALA A 77 -6.18 -8.49 4.89
CA ALA A 77 -6.45 -9.88 4.56
C ALA A 77 -7.60 -9.95 3.55
N GLY A 78 -7.44 -10.75 2.52
CA GLY A 78 -8.42 -10.90 1.45
C GLY A 78 -8.48 -12.31 0.93
N LYS A 79 -9.52 -12.63 0.17
CA LYS A 79 -9.68 -13.94 -0.45
C LYS A 79 -9.81 -13.78 -1.96
N GLN A 80 -9.05 -14.58 -2.70
CA GLN A 80 -9.17 -14.62 -4.16
C GLN A 80 -10.49 -15.29 -4.57
N LEU A 81 -11.29 -14.56 -5.33
CA LEU A 81 -12.56 -15.02 -5.90
C LEU A 81 -12.52 -14.83 -7.43
N GLY A 82 -11.93 -15.79 -8.13
CA GLY A 82 -11.66 -15.66 -9.56
C GLY A 82 -10.67 -14.52 -9.85
N PRO A 83 -10.99 -13.58 -10.75
CA PRO A 83 -10.07 -12.48 -11.09
C PRO A 83 -10.04 -11.34 -10.05
N VAL A 84 -10.92 -11.37 -9.05
CA VAL A 84 -11.05 -10.32 -8.03
C VAL A 84 -10.72 -10.85 -6.64
N SER A 85 -10.27 -9.96 -5.78
CA SER A 85 -9.88 -10.25 -4.41
C SER A 85 -10.43 -9.15 -3.48
N PRO A 86 -11.63 -9.33 -2.90
CA PRO A 86 -12.07 -8.46 -1.83
C PRO A 86 -11.15 -8.62 -0.61
N PHE A 87 -10.94 -7.54 0.11
CA PHE A 87 -10.11 -7.53 1.31
C PHE A 87 -10.63 -6.55 2.35
N ILE A 88 -10.27 -6.81 3.59
CA ILE A 88 -10.47 -5.94 4.74
C ILE A 88 -9.13 -5.72 5.43
N GLY A 89 -9.04 -4.72 6.28
CA GLY A 89 -7.79 -4.48 7.00
C GLY A 89 -7.93 -3.43 8.08
N VAL A 90 -6.81 -3.15 8.70
CA VAL A 90 -6.63 -2.10 9.68
C VAL A 90 -5.40 -1.27 9.33
N GLY A 91 -5.43 0.00 9.67
CA GLY A 91 -4.32 0.90 9.49
C GLY A 91 -4.10 1.80 10.69
N HIS A 92 -2.88 2.27 10.82
CA HIS A 92 -2.47 3.24 11.81
C HIS A 92 -1.62 4.32 11.14
N ASP A 93 -2.09 5.55 11.23
CA ASP A 93 -1.35 6.74 10.82
C ASP A 93 -0.64 7.30 12.06
N LEU A 94 0.68 7.44 11.99
CA LEU A 94 1.50 7.85 13.13
C LEU A 94 1.55 9.37 13.33
N GLY A 95 0.77 10.10 12.52
CA GLY A 95 0.72 11.55 12.61
C GLY A 95 1.99 12.23 12.11
N PHE A 96 1.91 13.54 11.99
CA PHE A 96 2.99 14.39 11.49
C PHE A 96 3.18 15.59 12.42
N ASN A 97 4.43 15.87 12.84
CA ASN A 97 4.84 17.09 13.56
C ASN A 97 3.84 17.59 14.60
N GLY A 98 3.34 16.69 15.48
CA GLY A 98 2.37 17.03 16.51
C GLY A 98 0.90 16.83 16.12
N SER A 99 0.59 16.39 14.89
CA SER A 99 -0.74 15.86 14.59
C SER A 99 -0.98 14.56 15.35
N LYS A 100 -2.22 14.33 15.76
CA LYS A 100 -2.59 13.12 16.49
C LYS A 100 -2.49 11.91 15.55
N SER A 101 -1.91 10.82 16.07
CA SER A 101 -2.02 9.51 15.41
C SER A 101 -3.45 9.01 15.48
N PHE A 102 -3.88 8.27 14.46
CA PHE A 102 -5.22 7.68 14.43
C PHE A 102 -5.22 6.29 13.77
N GLN A 103 -6.22 5.49 14.16
CA GLN A 103 -6.46 4.17 13.61
C GLN A 103 -7.69 4.19 12.70
N TYR A 104 -7.73 3.29 11.73
CA TYR A 104 -8.83 3.16 10.79
C TYR A 104 -8.97 1.72 10.31
N GLY A 105 -10.19 1.35 9.94
CA GLY A 105 -10.44 0.16 9.16
C GLY A 105 -10.17 0.38 7.68
N LEU A 106 -10.04 -0.71 6.93
CA LEU A 106 -9.92 -0.71 5.47
C LEU A 106 -10.89 -1.73 4.90
N ILE A 107 -11.54 -1.34 3.83
CA ILE A 107 -12.29 -2.26 2.97
C ILE A 107 -11.92 -1.97 1.52
N GLY A 108 -11.76 -3.00 0.73
CA GLY A 108 -11.39 -2.80 -0.67
C GLY A 108 -11.57 -4.04 -1.52
N VAL A 109 -11.28 -3.83 -2.79
CA VAL A 109 -11.24 -4.88 -3.80
C VAL A 109 -10.08 -4.63 -4.73
N SER A 110 -9.38 -5.68 -5.10
CA SER A 110 -8.37 -5.64 -6.14
C SER A 110 -8.59 -6.78 -7.11
N GLY A 111 -8.01 -6.66 -8.29
CA GLY A 111 -8.05 -7.72 -9.28
C GLY A 111 -6.95 -7.54 -10.29
N GLY A 112 -6.69 -8.59 -11.07
CA GLY A 112 -5.68 -8.51 -12.10
C GLY A 112 -5.71 -9.73 -13.02
N MET A 113 -5.06 -9.57 -14.15
CA MET A 113 -4.95 -10.60 -15.16
C MET A 113 -3.62 -10.52 -15.91
N PRO A 114 -3.14 -11.63 -16.45
CA PRO A 114 -2.00 -11.60 -17.35
C PRO A 114 -2.40 -10.97 -18.69
N VAL A 115 -1.54 -10.07 -19.18
CA VAL A 115 -1.65 -9.43 -20.50
C VAL A 115 -0.29 -9.59 -21.22
N GLY A 116 -0.19 -10.62 -22.06
CA GLY A 116 1.08 -10.99 -22.66
C GLY A 116 2.12 -11.42 -21.61
N LYS A 117 3.23 -10.68 -21.53
CA LYS A 117 4.32 -10.96 -20.57
C LYS A 117 4.20 -10.17 -19.25
N VAL A 118 3.19 -9.34 -19.11
CA VAL A 118 2.99 -8.52 -17.91
C VAL A 118 1.72 -8.95 -17.18
N PHE A 119 1.63 -8.62 -15.90
CA PHE A 119 0.42 -8.78 -15.10
C PHE A 119 -0.17 -7.40 -14.82
N ALA A 120 -1.34 -7.11 -15.39
CA ALA A 120 -2.08 -5.88 -15.14
C ALA A 120 -2.96 -6.05 -13.91
N TYR A 121 -3.00 -5.03 -13.05
CA TYR A 121 -3.82 -5.04 -11.84
C TYR A 121 -4.50 -3.68 -11.63
N ALA A 122 -5.65 -3.72 -10.97
CA ALA A 122 -6.38 -2.54 -10.55
C ALA A 122 -7.14 -2.82 -9.25
N GLY A 123 -7.56 -1.77 -8.57
CA GLY A 123 -8.39 -1.91 -7.38
C GLY A 123 -8.82 -0.58 -6.78
N ALA A 124 -9.58 -0.70 -5.70
CA ALA A 124 -9.98 0.42 -4.88
C ALA A 124 -10.00 0.01 -3.41
N LYS A 125 -9.68 0.95 -2.52
CA LYS A 125 -9.84 0.79 -1.08
C LYS A 125 -10.38 2.07 -0.47
N THR A 126 -11.15 1.94 0.60
CA THR A 126 -11.61 3.09 1.39
C THR A 126 -11.28 2.89 2.86
N ARG A 127 -10.98 3.98 3.54
CA ARG A 127 -10.84 4.02 4.99
C ARG A 127 -12.23 4.02 5.62
N VAL A 128 -12.43 3.13 6.59
CA VAL A 128 -13.59 3.11 7.48
C VAL A 128 -13.13 3.70 8.79
N ASN A 129 -13.48 4.96 9.03
CA ASN A 129 -13.04 5.67 10.23
C ASN A 129 -13.85 5.21 11.45
N TRP A 130 -13.14 5.07 12.57
CA TRP A 130 -13.76 4.80 13.88
C TRP A 130 -14.05 6.09 14.63
N ASP A 131 -13.56 7.23 14.13
CA ASP A 131 -13.81 8.57 14.65
C ASP A 131 -14.14 9.49 13.46
N ASP A 132 -15.26 10.20 13.51
CA ASP A 132 -15.73 11.09 12.46
C ASP A 132 -14.79 12.28 12.18
N HIS A 133 -13.88 12.59 13.11
CA HIS A 133 -12.86 13.63 12.94
C HIS A 133 -11.66 13.16 12.09
N ASN A 134 -11.53 11.86 11.83
CA ASN A 134 -10.45 11.34 11.00
C ASN A 134 -10.72 11.59 9.51
N PRO A 135 -9.69 11.89 8.72
CA PRO A 135 -9.87 12.17 7.30
C PRO A 135 -10.37 10.93 6.56
N LYS A 136 -11.44 11.13 5.77
CA LYS A 136 -11.97 10.10 4.86
C LYS A 136 -11.12 10.03 3.61
N GLN A 137 -10.86 8.83 3.12
CA GLN A 137 -10.07 8.62 1.93
C GLN A 137 -10.55 7.38 1.18
N THR A 138 -10.77 7.54 -0.13
CA THR A 138 -10.92 6.42 -1.07
C THR A 138 -9.78 6.49 -2.07
N VAL A 139 -9.06 5.41 -2.23
CA VAL A 139 -7.93 5.28 -3.16
C VAL A 139 -8.31 4.30 -4.25
N THR A 140 -8.24 4.73 -5.51
CA THR A 140 -8.24 3.86 -6.68
C THR A 140 -6.81 3.70 -7.20
N PHE A 141 -6.46 2.54 -7.67
CA PHE A 141 -5.12 2.27 -8.18
C PHE A 141 -5.14 1.34 -9.39
N VAL A 142 -4.14 1.51 -10.24
CA VAL A 142 -3.91 0.68 -11.42
C VAL A 142 -2.40 0.53 -11.62
N GLY A 143 -1.98 -0.61 -12.16
CA GLY A 143 -0.58 -0.80 -12.45
C GLY A 143 -0.31 -2.06 -13.26
N VAL A 144 0.96 -2.23 -13.58
CA VAL A 144 1.47 -3.42 -14.25
C VAL A 144 2.70 -3.92 -13.51
N SER A 145 2.84 -5.24 -13.48
CA SER A 145 4.00 -5.94 -12.96
C SER A 145 4.65 -6.74 -14.09
N MET A 146 5.92 -6.55 -14.31
CA MET A 146 6.70 -7.22 -15.35
C MET A 146 7.73 -8.14 -14.70
N PRO A 147 7.68 -9.45 -14.94
CA PRO A 147 8.70 -10.36 -14.42
C PRO A 147 10.04 -10.09 -15.12
N ILE A 148 11.09 -9.92 -14.34
CA ILE A 148 12.48 -9.81 -14.80
C ILE A 148 13.15 -11.19 -14.73
N THR A 149 12.91 -11.89 -13.61
CA THR A 149 13.32 -13.29 -13.40
C THR A 149 12.16 -14.05 -12.78
N LYS A 150 12.37 -15.35 -12.44
CA LYS A 150 11.37 -16.14 -11.71
C LYS A 150 11.04 -15.57 -10.33
N ALA A 151 12.00 -14.89 -9.68
CA ALA A 151 11.86 -14.34 -8.33
C ALA A 151 11.74 -12.81 -8.29
N LEU A 152 12.07 -12.09 -9.36
CA LEU A 152 12.13 -10.64 -9.38
C LEU A 152 11.16 -10.07 -10.42
N SER A 153 10.37 -9.09 -10.04
CA SER A 153 9.55 -8.29 -10.96
C SER A 153 9.72 -6.80 -10.71
N ALA A 154 9.55 -6.00 -11.77
CA ALA A 154 9.39 -4.56 -11.70
C ALA A 154 7.90 -4.21 -11.75
N ASN A 155 7.50 -3.17 -11.03
CA ASN A 155 6.15 -2.67 -10.99
C ASN A 155 6.13 -1.20 -11.37
N VAL A 156 5.11 -0.77 -12.10
CA VAL A 156 4.78 0.64 -12.30
C VAL A 156 3.28 0.82 -12.11
N GLY A 157 2.88 1.95 -11.57
CA GLY A 157 1.47 2.18 -11.29
C GLY A 157 1.13 3.64 -11.04
N ALA A 158 -0.17 3.86 -10.97
CA ALA A 158 -0.75 5.13 -10.60
C ALA A 158 -1.87 4.90 -9.59
N SER A 159 -2.07 5.87 -8.73
CA SER A 159 -3.22 5.89 -7.82
C SER A 159 -3.79 7.30 -7.71
N LYS A 160 -5.08 7.35 -7.39
CA LYS A 160 -5.79 8.59 -7.10
C LYS A 160 -6.58 8.43 -5.83
N SER A 161 -6.40 9.34 -4.90
CA SER A 161 -7.22 9.43 -3.70
C SER A 161 -8.23 10.59 -3.82
N THR A 162 -9.36 10.40 -3.18
CA THR A 162 -10.49 11.33 -3.17
C THR A 162 -11.02 11.51 -1.76
N GLN A 163 -11.99 12.39 -1.59
CA GLN A 163 -12.59 12.86 -0.33
C GLN A 163 -11.71 13.90 0.36
N ASP A 164 -11.39 13.73 1.65
CA ASP A 164 -10.66 14.74 2.42
C ASP A 164 -9.18 14.81 2.02
N ILE A 165 -8.60 13.66 1.61
CA ILE A 165 -7.24 13.58 1.08
C ILE A 165 -7.33 13.38 -0.44
N LYS A 166 -6.95 14.42 -1.19
CA LYS A 166 -6.99 14.43 -2.67
C LYS A 166 -5.58 14.45 -3.20
N GLU A 167 -5.15 13.34 -3.74
CA GLU A 167 -3.78 13.13 -4.25
C GLU A 167 -3.80 12.27 -5.50
N THR A 168 -2.88 12.53 -6.41
CA THR A 168 -2.57 11.67 -7.54
C THR A 168 -1.11 11.22 -7.41
N ALA A 169 -0.86 9.94 -7.47
CA ALA A 169 0.47 9.37 -7.35
C ALA A 169 0.85 8.54 -8.57
N PHE A 170 2.13 8.61 -8.94
CA PHE A 170 2.75 7.75 -9.93
C PHE A 170 4.00 7.14 -9.31
N GLY A 171 4.14 5.84 -9.43
CA GLY A 171 5.22 5.12 -8.78
C GLY A 171 5.78 3.97 -9.58
N ALA A 172 6.98 3.57 -9.15
CA ALA A 172 7.67 2.40 -9.64
C ALA A 172 8.29 1.65 -8.46
N GLY A 173 8.49 0.36 -8.63
CA GLY A 173 9.07 -0.47 -7.58
C GLY A 173 9.56 -1.81 -8.08
N VAL A 174 10.08 -2.57 -7.13
CA VAL A 174 10.56 -3.92 -7.35
C VAL A 174 9.92 -4.87 -6.33
N ARG A 175 9.68 -6.10 -6.75
CA ARG A 175 9.15 -7.17 -5.90
C ARG A 175 10.01 -8.42 -6.02
N VAL A 176 10.34 -9.00 -4.89
CA VAL A 176 10.98 -10.31 -4.79
C VAL A 176 9.96 -11.31 -4.25
N THR A 177 9.84 -12.46 -4.92
CA THR A 177 8.96 -13.58 -4.52
C THR A 177 9.85 -14.78 -4.14
N PHE A 178 9.52 -15.51 -3.09
CA PHE A 178 10.27 -16.64 -2.55
C PHE A 178 9.34 -17.74 -2.06
#